data_0c859195f4cf15ee517da6a9e1540a4f
#
_entry.id   0c859195f4cf15ee517da6a9e1540a4f
#
_cell.length_a   1.000
_cell.length_b   1.000
_cell.length_c   1.000
_cell.angle_alpha   90.00
_cell.angle_beta   90.00
_cell.angle_gamma   90.00
#
_symmetry.space_group_name_H-M   'P 1'
#
loop_
_entity.id
_entity.type
_entity.pdbx_description
1 polymer ?
#
loop_
_entity_poly.entity_id
_entity_poly.type
_entity_poly.pdbx_seq_one_letter_code
_entity_poly.pdbx_strand_id
1 'polypeptide(L)'
;LKKQMSIKRGQDWGQNGPLPADGVVVHNNAELQKLVEDCRLGNQELPTEGLPGGDLWRTLGGTKQQSRLQTAEAQHLKIDVGSVLVDGKIHWFVAHAVARKSWWRGQVWLAANAAHLGNWNLAPRAHPGDGLLDVISGNLPLGQRIKARSRLVSGTHLPHPGLTVRRVAAMQVTLAPGTSLWLDGQPVGEARDLSVRLEPEALHVVI
;
A
#
# COMPACT_ATOMS: atom_id res chain seq x y z
N LEU A 1 -25.02 2.10 -11.62
CA LEU A 1 -24.44 2.80 -10.45
C LEU A 1 -24.22 1.74 -9.36
N LYS A 2 -23.00 1.19 -9.25
CA LYS A 2 -22.61 0.36 -8.10
C LYS A 2 -22.47 1.28 -6.90
N LYS A 3 -23.26 1.00 -5.86
CA LYS A 3 -23.23 1.71 -4.58
C LYS A 3 -21.84 1.50 -3.96
N GLN A 4 -21.07 2.57 -3.85
CA GLN A 4 -19.77 2.57 -3.19
C GLN A 4 -20.01 2.25 -1.70
N MET A 5 -19.70 1.04 -1.29
CA MET A 5 -19.78 0.65 0.12
C MET A 5 -18.52 1.18 0.82
N SER A 6 -18.63 2.36 1.39
CA SER A 6 -17.61 2.83 2.33
C SER A 6 -17.73 2.03 3.62
N ILE A 7 -16.61 1.50 4.10
CA ILE A 7 -16.52 0.83 5.40
C ILE A 7 -16.93 1.83 6.48
N LYS A 8 -17.98 1.51 7.24
CA LYS A 8 -18.40 2.31 8.38
C LYS A 8 -17.67 1.83 9.62
N ARG A 9 -17.17 2.76 10.41
CA ARG A 9 -16.51 2.47 11.70
C ARG A 9 -17.41 1.60 12.58
N GLY A 10 -16.92 0.42 13.00
CA GLY A 10 -17.65 -0.52 13.87
C GLY A 10 -18.49 -1.56 13.13
N GLN A 11 -18.38 -1.69 11.80
CA GLN A 11 -18.91 -2.82 11.06
C GLN A 11 -17.81 -3.82 10.73
N ASP A 12 -18.11 -5.11 10.91
CA ASP A 12 -17.23 -6.18 10.43
C ASP A 12 -17.15 -6.11 8.90
N TRP A 13 -15.94 -6.00 8.38
CA TRP A 13 -15.68 -5.85 6.95
C TRP A 13 -15.06 -7.10 6.31
N GLY A 14 -15.06 -8.21 7.04
CA GLY A 14 -14.53 -9.50 6.61
C GLY A 14 -15.49 -10.64 6.88
N GLN A 15 -15.22 -11.79 6.29
CA GLN A 15 -15.85 -13.07 6.56
C GLN A 15 -14.80 -14.02 7.10
N ASN A 16 -15.17 -14.93 7.99
CA ASN A 16 -14.26 -15.94 8.51
C ASN A 16 -14.37 -17.23 7.67
N GLY A 17 -13.22 -17.87 7.44
CA GLY A 17 -13.13 -19.13 6.72
C GLY A 17 -11.70 -19.44 6.28
N PRO A 18 -11.39 -20.70 5.97
CA PRO A 18 -10.08 -21.09 5.48
C PRO A 18 -9.82 -20.53 4.08
N LEU A 19 -8.54 -20.39 3.73
CA LEU A 19 -8.13 -20.07 2.35
C LEU A 19 -8.71 -21.16 1.42
N PRO A 20 -9.38 -20.79 0.31
CA PRO A 20 -9.89 -21.73 -0.69
C PRO A 20 -8.78 -22.64 -1.23
N ALA A 21 -9.16 -23.82 -1.71
CA ALA A 21 -8.20 -24.80 -2.23
C ALA A 21 -7.44 -24.33 -3.47
N ASP A 22 -8.02 -23.41 -4.23
CA ASP A 22 -7.45 -22.73 -5.39
C ASP A 22 -6.76 -21.39 -5.01
N GLY A 23 -6.74 -21.05 -3.74
CA GLY A 23 -6.09 -19.85 -3.22
C GLY A 23 -4.55 -19.94 -3.29
N VAL A 24 -3.92 -18.81 -3.54
CA VAL A 24 -2.47 -18.69 -3.68
C VAL A 24 -1.86 -18.07 -2.43
N VAL A 25 -0.85 -18.70 -1.83
CA VAL A 25 -0.13 -18.12 -0.69
C VAL A 25 1.00 -17.23 -1.19
N VAL A 26 1.03 -15.99 -0.70
CA VAL A 26 2.00 -14.95 -1.09
C VAL A 26 2.67 -14.39 0.17
N HIS A 27 3.99 -14.42 0.24
CA HIS A 27 4.71 -14.19 1.50
C HIS A 27 5.08 -12.72 1.78
N ASN A 28 5.03 -11.86 0.77
CA ASN A 28 5.39 -10.45 0.91
C ASN A 28 4.69 -9.57 -0.14
N ASN A 29 4.75 -8.25 0.08
CA ASN A 29 4.08 -7.28 -0.80
C ASN A 29 4.62 -7.32 -2.25
N ALA A 30 5.91 -7.58 -2.45
CA ALA A 30 6.51 -7.61 -3.79
C ALA A 30 6.02 -8.81 -4.62
N GLU A 31 5.85 -9.98 -3.98
CA GLU A 31 5.24 -11.15 -4.62
C GLU A 31 3.78 -10.89 -4.98
N LEU A 32 3.03 -10.27 -4.05
CA LEU A 32 1.63 -9.92 -4.27
C LEU A 32 1.48 -8.88 -5.39
N GLN A 33 2.31 -7.85 -5.40
CA GLN A 33 2.34 -6.84 -6.43
C GLN A 33 2.60 -7.45 -7.82
N LYS A 34 3.60 -8.36 -7.89
CA LYS A 34 3.92 -9.06 -9.13
C LYS A 34 2.75 -9.93 -9.62
N LEU A 35 2.09 -10.67 -8.72
CA LEU A 35 0.91 -11.47 -9.07
C LEU A 35 -0.22 -10.60 -9.63
N VAL A 36 -0.50 -9.46 -8.96
CA VAL A 36 -1.50 -8.49 -9.44
C VAL A 36 -1.13 -7.97 -10.82
N GLU A 37 0.12 -7.57 -11.04
CA GLU A 37 0.60 -7.03 -12.30
C GLU A 37 0.50 -8.08 -13.44
N ASP A 38 0.96 -9.30 -13.18
CA ASP A 38 0.91 -10.41 -14.15
C ASP A 38 -0.55 -10.74 -14.55
N CYS A 39 -1.45 -10.84 -13.58
CA CYS A 39 -2.88 -11.08 -13.85
C CYS A 39 -3.53 -9.93 -14.64
N ARG A 40 -3.24 -8.67 -14.28
CA ARG A 40 -3.78 -7.49 -14.97
C ARG A 40 -3.28 -7.39 -16.41
N LEU A 41 -1.99 -7.62 -16.64
CA LEU A 41 -1.39 -7.62 -17.99
C LEU A 41 -1.90 -8.80 -18.83
N GLY A 42 -2.09 -9.96 -18.21
CA GLY A 42 -2.64 -11.16 -18.83
C GLY A 42 -4.16 -11.15 -19.01
N ASN A 43 -4.86 -10.10 -18.54
CA ASN A 43 -6.33 -10.03 -18.49
C ASN A 43 -6.96 -11.27 -17.81
N GLN A 44 -6.31 -11.71 -16.72
CA GLN A 44 -6.74 -12.83 -15.89
C GLN A 44 -7.45 -12.34 -14.63
N GLU A 45 -8.36 -13.15 -14.10
CA GLU A 45 -8.95 -12.89 -12.79
C GLU A 45 -7.90 -13.07 -11.69
N LEU A 46 -7.95 -12.20 -10.67
CA LEU A 46 -7.11 -12.32 -9.48
C LEU A 46 -7.62 -13.48 -8.63
N PRO A 47 -6.75 -14.44 -8.25
CA PRO A 47 -7.13 -15.48 -7.31
C PRO A 47 -7.38 -14.90 -5.90
N THR A 48 -7.87 -15.70 -4.96
CA THR A 48 -7.86 -15.34 -3.54
C THR A 48 -6.47 -15.58 -2.97
N GLU A 49 -5.87 -14.57 -2.32
CA GLU A 49 -4.51 -14.65 -1.81
C GLU A 49 -4.45 -14.82 -0.30
N GLY A 50 -3.74 -15.83 0.16
CA GLY A 50 -3.36 -15.99 1.56
C GLY A 50 -2.11 -15.19 1.90
N LEU A 51 -2.20 -14.30 2.88
CA LEU A 51 -1.09 -13.45 3.32
C LEU A 51 -0.58 -13.87 4.69
N PRO A 52 0.54 -14.60 4.80
CA PRO A 52 1.18 -14.92 6.08
C PRO A 52 2.15 -13.84 6.56
N GLY A 53 2.35 -12.76 5.81
CA GLY A 53 3.32 -11.72 6.14
C GLY A 53 3.25 -10.48 5.26
N GLY A 54 4.22 -9.58 5.44
CA GLY A 54 4.33 -8.32 4.69
C GLY A 54 3.72 -7.11 5.40
N ASP A 55 3.92 -5.93 4.81
CA ASP A 55 3.44 -4.66 5.40
C ASP A 55 1.92 -4.54 5.34
N LEU A 56 1.33 -5.02 4.26
CA LEU A 56 -0.11 -5.10 4.08
C LEU A 56 -0.74 -6.01 5.14
N TRP A 57 -0.25 -7.25 5.28
CA TRP A 57 -0.67 -8.18 6.32
C TRP A 57 -0.59 -7.57 7.73
N ARG A 58 0.51 -6.88 8.04
CA ARG A 58 0.69 -6.19 9.32
C ARG A 58 -0.34 -5.07 9.52
N THR A 59 -0.65 -4.31 8.48
CA THR A 59 -1.65 -3.24 8.51
C THR A 59 -3.05 -3.79 8.75
N LEU A 60 -3.35 -4.97 8.20
CA LEU A 60 -4.62 -5.67 8.38
C LEU A 60 -4.77 -6.35 9.76
N GLY A 61 -3.72 -6.31 10.60
CA GLY A 61 -3.73 -6.93 11.92
C GLY A 61 -3.44 -8.43 11.91
N GLY A 62 -2.76 -8.91 10.88
CA GLY A 62 -2.39 -10.31 10.74
C GLY A 62 -1.57 -10.83 11.92
N THR A 63 -1.79 -12.08 12.31
CA THR A 63 -1.09 -12.78 13.40
C THR A 63 0.00 -13.68 12.82
N LYS A 64 1.13 -13.82 13.49
CA LYS A 64 2.33 -14.56 13.00
C LYS A 64 2.15 -16.08 12.79
N GLN A 65 0.92 -16.60 12.73
CA GLN A 65 0.63 -18.02 12.57
C GLN A 65 0.18 -18.31 11.14
N GLN A 66 1.10 -18.75 10.29
CA GLN A 66 0.79 -19.14 8.90
C GLN A 66 -0.27 -20.26 8.83
N SER A 67 -0.28 -21.16 9.81
CA SER A 67 -1.30 -22.23 9.93
C SER A 67 -2.72 -21.70 10.04
N ARG A 68 -2.91 -20.44 10.45
CA ARG A 68 -4.24 -19.82 10.58
C ARG A 68 -4.96 -19.71 9.24
N LEU A 69 -4.25 -19.53 8.12
CA LEU A 69 -4.86 -19.43 6.78
C LEU A 69 -5.75 -20.63 6.44
N GLN A 70 -5.50 -21.79 7.03
CA GLN A 70 -6.26 -23.02 6.79
C GLN A 70 -7.34 -23.29 7.85
N THR A 71 -7.55 -22.35 8.77
CA THR A 71 -8.54 -22.52 9.85
C THR A 71 -9.81 -21.71 9.59
N ALA A 72 -10.90 -22.08 10.28
CA ALA A 72 -12.14 -21.32 10.22
C ALA A 72 -12.02 -19.89 10.82
N GLU A 73 -10.90 -19.58 11.47
CA GLU A 73 -10.62 -18.27 12.07
C GLU A 73 -9.91 -17.30 11.12
N ALA A 74 -9.45 -17.79 9.96
CA ALA A 74 -8.86 -16.92 8.95
C ALA A 74 -9.88 -15.89 8.47
N GLN A 75 -9.43 -14.68 8.20
CA GLN A 75 -10.30 -13.57 7.81
C GLN A 75 -10.15 -13.26 6.33
N HIS A 76 -11.26 -13.31 5.62
CA HIS A 76 -11.38 -12.91 4.22
C HIS A 76 -11.68 -11.42 4.13
N LEU A 77 -10.83 -10.67 3.46
CA LEU A 77 -10.93 -9.22 3.34
C LEU A 77 -10.87 -8.82 1.87
N LYS A 78 -11.69 -7.87 1.48
CA LYS A 78 -11.56 -7.19 0.18
C LYS A 78 -10.77 -5.91 0.39
N ILE A 79 -9.70 -5.76 -0.36
CA ILE A 79 -8.81 -4.62 -0.23
C ILE A 79 -8.62 -3.88 -1.55
N ASP A 80 -8.18 -2.66 -1.42
CA ASP A 80 -7.93 -1.76 -2.53
C ASP A 80 -6.56 -2.06 -3.16
N VAL A 81 -6.41 -1.78 -4.45
CA VAL A 81 -5.15 -1.85 -5.18
C VAL A 81 -4.83 -0.49 -5.79
N GLY A 82 -3.61 -0.02 -5.58
CA GLY A 82 -3.13 1.21 -6.21
C GLY A 82 -2.64 0.95 -7.62
N SER A 83 -2.91 1.88 -8.54
CA SER A 83 -2.32 1.90 -9.87
C SER A 83 -1.57 3.21 -10.11
N VAL A 84 -0.48 3.14 -10.86
CA VAL A 84 0.37 4.29 -11.24
C VAL A 84 0.59 4.27 -12.73
N LEU A 85 0.22 5.35 -13.40
CA LEU A 85 0.61 5.60 -14.78
C LEU A 85 1.88 6.47 -14.78
N VAL A 86 2.95 5.97 -15.37
CA VAL A 86 4.23 6.64 -15.55
C VAL A 86 4.79 6.34 -16.94
N ASP A 87 5.20 7.38 -17.67
CA ASP A 87 5.79 7.27 -19.02
C ASP A 87 4.94 6.41 -19.99
N GLY A 88 3.61 6.55 -19.91
CA GLY A 88 2.64 5.82 -20.74
C GLY A 88 2.44 4.35 -20.36
N LYS A 89 3.08 3.86 -19.29
CA LYS A 89 2.91 2.50 -18.74
C LYS A 89 2.16 2.54 -17.43
N ILE A 90 1.26 1.59 -17.26
CA ILE A 90 0.54 1.39 -16.01
C ILE A 90 1.23 0.30 -15.20
N HIS A 91 1.40 0.55 -13.91
CA HIS A 91 1.91 -0.39 -12.92
C HIS A 91 0.96 -0.44 -11.72
N TRP A 92 1.00 -1.51 -10.95
CA TRP A 92 0.18 -1.67 -9.75
C TRP A 92 1.04 -1.79 -8.49
N PHE A 93 0.46 -1.42 -7.36
CA PHE A 93 1.05 -1.61 -6.04
C PHE A 93 -0.06 -1.94 -5.04
N VAL A 94 0.29 -2.71 -4.02
CA VAL A 94 -0.67 -3.17 -3.01
C VAL A 94 -0.52 -2.44 -1.68
N ALA A 95 0.69 -2.02 -1.35
CA ALA A 95 0.98 -1.32 -0.10
C ALA A 95 1.50 0.11 -0.31
N HIS A 96 2.55 0.31 -1.11
CA HIS A 96 3.21 1.61 -1.23
C HIS A 96 3.74 1.93 -2.62
N ALA A 97 3.52 3.19 -3.05
CA ALA A 97 4.29 3.84 -4.11
C ALA A 97 5.18 4.92 -3.48
N VAL A 98 6.50 4.80 -3.62
CA VAL A 98 7.48 5.72 -3.02
C VAL A 98 8.32 6.35 -4.11
N ALA A 99 8.35 7.69 -4.17
CA ALA A 99 9.20 8.43 -5.09
C ALA A 99 10.20 9.30 -4.31
N ARG A 100 11.48 9.13 -4.57
CA ARG A 100 12.57 9.83 -3.87
C ARG A 100 13.88 9.78 -4.64
N LYS A 101 14.74 10.78 -4.41
CA LYS A 101 16.17 10.67 -4.75
C LYS A 101 16.95 9.94 -3.66
N SER A 102 16.65 10.26 -2.41
CA SER A 102 17.30 9.69 -1.23
C SER A 102 16.41 9.84 0.00
N TRP A 103 16.57 8.95 0.97
CA TRP A 103 15.93 9.14 2.29
C TRP A 103 16.53 10.31 3.09
N TRP A 104 17.72 10.76 2.74
CA TRP A 104 18.47 11.76 3.51
C TRP A 104 18.41 13.17 2.92
N ARG A 105 18.05 13.30 1.63
CA ARG A 105 18.00 14.59 0.93
C ARG A 105 16.97 14.59 -0.19
N GLY A 106 16.55 15.80 -0.57
CA GLY A 106 15.57 16.00 -1.65
C GLY A 106 14.13 15.71 -1.20
N GLN A 107 13.21 15.88 -2.11
CA GLN A 107 11.81 15.58 -1.88
C GLN A 107 11.57 14.09 -1.74
N VAL A 108 10.68 13.72 -0.83
CA VAL A 108 10.09 12.39 -0.71
C VAL A 108 8.60 12.54 -0.97
N TRP A 109 8.07 11.65 -1.78
CA TRP A 109 6.64 11.50 -2.04
C TRP A 109 6.29 10.02 -1.81
N LEU A 110 5.18 9.80 -1.15
CA LEU A 110 4.66 8.48 -0.80
C LEU A 110 3.16 8.47 -1.05
N ALA A 111 2.63 7.44 -1.72
CA ALA A 111 1.23 7.07 -1.66
C ALA A 111 1.12 5.72 -0.96
N ALA A 112 0.40 5.70 0.15
CA ALA A 112 0.28 4.54 1.03
C ALA A 112 -1.16 4.01 1.04
N ASN A 113 -1.29 2.73 0.73
CA ASN A 113 -2.48 1.91 0.95
C ASN A 113 -2.35 1.11 2.27
N ALA A 114 -1.10 0.89 2.73
CA ALA A 114 -0.79 0.25 4.01
C ALA A 114 -0.07 1.20 4.96
N ALA A 115 -0.33 1.06 6.27
CA ALA A 115 0.25 1.91 7.30
C ALA A 115 1.75 1.65 7.52
N HIS A 116 2.18 0.38 7.39
CA HIS A 116 3.52 -0.06 7.75
C HIS A 116 4.43 -0.23 6.53
N LEU A 117 5.70 0.18 6.68
CA LEU A 117 6.81 -0.15 5.78
C LEU A 117 7.93 -0.77 6.62
N GLY A 118 8.03 -2.08 6.63
CA GLY A 118 8.88 -2.82 7.56
C GLY A 118 8.52 -2.49 9.02
N ASN A 119 9.49 -1.99 9.78
CA ASN A 119 9.27 -1.60 11.19
C ASN A 119 8.69 -0.19 11.37
N TRP A 120 8.49 0.55 10.29
CA TRP A 120 8.00 1.92 10.36
C TRP A 120 6.48 1.95 10.19
N ASN A 121 5.79 2.67 11.05
CA ASN A 121 4.41 3.08 10.87
C ASN A 121 4.40 4.40 10.06
N LEU A 122 4.59 4.24 8.74
CA LEU A 122 4.90 5.34 7.83
C LEU A 122 3.68 6.20 7.50
N ALA A 123 2.52 5.58 7.43
CA ALA A 123 1.24 6.24 7.17
C ALA A 123 0.18 5.75 8.18
N PRO A 124 0.19 6.25 9.44
CA PRO A 124 -0.61 5.69 10.54
C PRO A 124 -2.14 5.68 10.30
N ARG A 125 -2.61 6.40 9.30
CA ARG A 125 -4.05 6.49 8.96
C ARG A 125 -4.42 5.67 7.73
N ALA A 126 -3.42 5.12 7.01
CA ALA A 126 -3.68 4.33 5.82
C ALA A 126 -4.41 3.03 6.16
N HIS A 127 -5.45 2.75 5.39
CA HIS A 127 -6.27 1.56 5.54
C HIS A 127 -6.65 0.99 4.17
N PRO A 128 -6.28 -0.26 3.87
CA PRO A 128 -6.38 -0.80 2.51
C PRO A 128 -7.79 -1.18 2.05
N GLY A 129 -8.83 -0.69 2.69
CA GLY A 129 -10.22 -0.96 2.32
C GLY A 129 -11.12 0.27 2.49
N ASP A 130 -10.57 1.48 2.58
CA ASP A 130 -11.36 2.70 2.76
C ASP A 130 -11.50 3.55 1.48
N GLY A 131 -10.96 3.06 0.35
CA GLY A 131 -11.04 3.70 -0.95
C GLY A 131 -10.13 4.92 -1.10
N LEU A 132 -9.15 5.12 -0.20
CA LEU A 132 -8.29 6.31 -0.17
C LEU A 132 -6.81 5.94 0.04
N LEU A 133 -5.94 6.61 -0.69
CA LEU A 133 -4.49 6.61 -0.45
C LEU A 133 -4.12 7.74 0.51
N ASP A 134 -3.31 7.43 1.51
CA ASP A 134 -2.63 8.45 2.31
C ASP A 134 -1.38 8.92 1.56
N VAL A 135 -1.43 10.13 1.02
CA VAL A 135 -0.31 10.72 0.30
C VAL A 135 0.46 11.64 1.22
N ILE A 136 1.75 11.34 1.41
CA ILE A 136 2.68 12.11 2.25
C ILE A 136 3.80 12.63 1.36
N SER A 137 4.05 13.95 1.42
CA SER A 137 5.14 14.55 0.65
C SER A 137 5.83 15.66 1.44
N GLY A 138 7.11 15.83 1.18
CA GLY A 138 7.88 16.91 1.78
C GLY A 138 9.37 16.86 1.48
N ASN A 139 10.05 17.93 1.86
CA ASN A 139 11.51 18.05 1.73
C ASN A 139 12.07 18.59 3.04
N LEU A 140 12.26 17.71 4.02
CA LEU A 140 12.76 18.08 5.33
C LEU A 140 14.28 18.30 5.30
N PRO A 141 14.83 19.29 6.03
CA PRO A 141 16.24 19.39 6.34
C PRO A 141 16.76 18.15 7.08
N LEU A 142 18.05 17.83 6.93
CA LEU A 142 18.65 16.60 7.47
C LEU A 142 18.35 16.38 8.97
N GLY A 143 18.50 17.42 9.79
CA GLY A 143 18.22 17.31 11.24
C GLY A 143 16.77 16.96 11.55
N GLN A 144 15.81 17.49 10.77
CA GLN A 144 14.40 17.13 10.91
C GLN A 144 14.10 15.71 10.39
N ARG A 145 14.81 15.25 9.34
CA ARG A 145 14.71 13.87 8.86
C ARG A 145 15.14 12.85 9.91
N ILE A 146 16.25 13.13 10.61
CA ILE A 146 16.74 12.27 11.70
C ILE A 146 15.67 12.18 12.80
N LYS A 147 15.12 13.34 13.21
CA LYS A 147 14.03 13.38 14.21
C LYS A 147 12.76 12.68 13.74
N ALA A 148 12.36 12.88 12.47
CA ALA A 148 11.20 12.20 11.90
C ALA A 148 11.44 10.67 11.85
N ARG A 149 12.64 10.24 11.44
CA ARG A 149 13.02 8.81 11.38
C ARG A 149 12.92 8.10 12.73
N SER A 150 13.36 8.73 13.82
CA SER A 150 13.23 8.15 15.17
C SER A 150 11.77 7.98 15.62
N ARG A 151 10.85 8.75 15.03
CA ARG A 151 9.41 8.71 15.35
C ARG A 151 8.60 7.83 14.40
N LEU A 152 9.21 7.32 13.31
CA LEU A 152 8.52 6.47 12.33
C LEU A 152 8.01 5.17 12.96
N VAL A 153 8.74 4.58 13.91
CA VAL A 153 8.33 3.32 14.57
C VAL A 153 7.01 3.49 15.31
N SER A 154 6.83 4.62 16.00
CA SER A 154 5.60 4.94 16.74
C SER A 154 4.53 5.63 15.91
N GLY A 155 4.82 6.00 14.64
CA GLY A 155 3.90 6.77 13.80
C GLY A 155 3.70 8.24 14.24
N THR A 156 4.49 8.72 15.22
CA THR A 156 4.34 10.09 15.77
C THR A 156 5.12 11.16 15.01
N HIS A 157 5.65 10.82 13.83
CA HIS A 157 6.27 11.79 12.92
C HIS A 157 5.24 12.66 12.19
N LEU A 158 3.97 12.31 12.22
CA LEU A 158 2.84 13.08 11.70
C LEU A 158 1.88 13.49 12.84
N PRO A 159 1.29 14.71 12.78
CA PRO A 159 1.53 15.76 11.78
C PRO A 159 2.89 16.44 11.93
N HIS A 160 3.44 16.97 10.83
CA HIS A 160 4.69 17.72 10.83
C HIS A 160 4.57 18.93 9.88
N PRO A 161 4.99 20.16 10.28
CA PRO A 161 4.79 21.37 9.47
C PRO A 161 5.50 21.34 8.10
N GLY A 162 6.56 20.57 7.97
CA GLY A 162 7.31 20.38 6.70
C GLY A 162 6.83 19.18 5.86
N LEU A 163 5.77 18.49 6.28
CA LEU A 163 5.16 17.39 5.54
C LEU A 163 3.71 17.70 5.21
N THR A 164 3.34 17.51 3.96
CA THR A 164 1.95 17.58 3.52
C THR A 164 1.35 16.18 3.57
N VAL A 165 0.17 16.06 4.15
CA VAL A 165 -0.60 14.81 4.19
C VAL A 165 -1.95 15.03 3.53
N ARG A 166 -2.29 14.19 2.57
CA ARG A 166 -3.59 14.22 1.86
C ARG A 166 -4.16 12.81 1.80
N ARG A 167 -5.49 12.72 1.80
CA ARG A 167 -6.20 11.45 1.54
C ARG A 167 -6.98 11.60 0.25
N VAL A 168 -6.69 10.77 -0.73
CA VAL A 168 -7.23 10.91 -2.08
C VAL A 168 -7.48 9.54 -2.73
N ALA A 169 -8.53 9.43 -3.55
CA ALA A 169 -8.75 8.26 -4.39
C ALA A 169 -7.92 8.30 -5.69
N ALA A 170 -7.54 9.50 -6.12
CA ALA A 170 -6.69 9.71 -7.30
C ALA A 170 -5.92 11.03 -7.18
N MET A 171 -4.72 11.08 -7.77
CA MET A 171 -3.86 12.26 -7.77
C MET A 171 -2.90 12.25 -8.95
N GLN A 172 -2.63 13.43 -9.48
CA GLN A 172 -1.50 13.65 -10.36
C GLN A 172 -0.40 14.40 -9.61
N VAL A 173 0.85 14.07 -9.90
CA VAL A 173 2.01 14.71 -9.27
C VAL A 173 3.17 14.80 -10.26
N THR A 174 3.82 15.96 -10.28
CA THR A 174 5.08 16.16 -10.98
C THR A 174 6.21 16.13 -9.97
N LEU A 175 7.16 15.24 -10.17
CA LEU A 175 8.32 15.02 -9.32
C LEU A 175 9.52 15.84 -9.80
N ALA A 176 10.46 16.10 -8.90
CA ALA A 176 11.73 16.72 -9.26
C ALA A 176 12.55 15.79 -10.19
N PRO A 177 13.29 16.32 -11.17
CA PRO A 177 14.15 15.53 -12.06
C PRO A 177 15.11 14.62 -11.29
N GLY A 178 15.36 13.41 -11.81
CA GLY A 178 16.21 12.39 -11.20
C GLY A 178 15.59 11.77 -9.93
N THR A 179 14.25 11.79 -9.82
CA THR A 179 13.53 11.08 -8.75
C THR A 179 13.18 9.69 -9.24
N SER A 180 13.56 8.67 -8.47
CA SER A 180 13.22 7.28 -8.76
C SER A 180 11.94 6.87 -8.05
N LEU A 181 11.15 6.03 -8.71
CA LEU A 181 9.91 5.42 -8.21
C LEU A 181 10.14 3.96 -7.81
N TRP A 182 9.60 3.58 -6.68
CA TRP A 182 9.51 2.20 -6.18
C TRP A 182 8.05 1.86 -5.88
N LEU A 183 7.64 0.67 -6.27
CA LEU A 183 6.33 0.11 -5.95
C LEU A 183 6.55 -1.15 -5.10
N ASP A 184 6.00 -1.17 -3.91
CA ASP A 184 6.16 -2.28 -2.93
C ASP A 184 7.63 -2.73 -2.73
N GLY A 185 8.56 -1.77 -2.79
CA GLY A 185 10.00 -2.00 -2.66
C GLY A 185 10.71 -2.36 -3.97
N GLN A 186 9.98 -2.59 -5.07
CA GLN A 186 10.56 -2.88 -6.38
C GLN A 186 10.82 -1.59 -7.15
N PRO A 187 12.02 -1.41 -7.75
CA PRO A 187 12.34 -0.22 -8.53
C PRO A 187 11.61 -0.25 -9.88
N VAL A 188 10.94 0.86 -10.21
CA VAL A 188 10.35 1.08 -11.55
C VAL A 188 11.30 1.86 -12.44
N GLY A 189 12.02 2.83 -11.88
CA GLY A 189 12.93 3.70 -12.62
C GLY A 189 12.79 5.17 -12.25
N GLU A 190 13.39 6.06 -13.03
CA GLU A 190 13.15 7.49 -12.90
C GLU A 190 11.73 7.81 -13.35
N ALA A 191 11.09 8.73 -12.62
CA ALA A 191 9.75 9.17 -12.94
C ALA A 191 9.62 10.68 -12.72
N ARG A 192 8.86 11.34 -13.60
CA ARG A 192 8.60 12.77 -13.50
C ARG A 192 7.13 13.05 -13.28
N ASP A 193 6.29 12.60 -14.16
CA ASP A 193 4.85 12.83 -14.08
C ASP A 193 4.14 11.52 -13.79
N LEU A 194 3.44 11.50 -12.67
CA LEU A 194 2.71 10.33 -12.19
C LEU A 194 1.21 10.64 -12.15
N SER A 195 0.40 9.70 -12.60
CA SER A 195 -1.03 9.66 -12.28
C SER A 195 -1.30 8.43 -11.42
N VAL A 196 -1.70 8.65 -10.17
CA VAL A 196 -1.97 7.59 -9.21
C VAL A 196 -3.46 7.47 -8.98
N ARG A 197 -3.98 6.26 -8.92
CA ARG A 197 -5.39 5.97 -8.66
C ARG A 197 -5.50 4.74 -7.76
N LEU A 198 -6.54 4.71 -6.94
CA LEU A 198 -6.94 3.54 -6.19
C LEU A 198 -8.10 2.82 -6.89
N GLU A 199 -8.01 1.50 -6.95
CA GLU A 199 -9.07 0.59 -7.40
C GLU A 199 -9.70 -0.05 -6.15
N PRO A 200 -10.93 0.35 -5.77
CA PRO A 200 -11.53 -0.14 -4.53
C PRO A 200 -11.89 -1.62 -4.62
N GLU A 201 -11.72 -2.36 -3.50
CA GLU A 201 -12.11 -3.77 -3.36
C GLU A 201 -11.60 -4.68 -4.50
N ALA A 202 -10.43 -4.34 -5.07
CA ALA A 202 -9.91 -4.98 -6.27
C ALA A 202 -9.21 -6.32 -6.00
N LEU A 203 -8.90 -6.64 -4.74
CA LEU A 203 -8.15 -7.81 -4.32
C LEU A 203 -8.85 -8.50 -3.16
N HIS A 204 -8.90 -9.84 -3.18
CA HIS A 204 -9.47 -10.66 -2.10
C HIS A 204 -8.35 -11.37 -1.36
N VAL A 205 -8.09 -10.99 -0.11
CA VAL A 205 -7.02 -11.54 0.72
C VAL A 205 -7.56 -12.28 1.93
N VAL A 206 -6.80 -13.26 2.40
CA VAL A 206 -7.02 -14.06 3.61
C VAL A 206 -5.83 -13.89 4.54
N ILE A 207 -6.09 -13.56 5.83
CA ILE A 207 -5.07 -13.38 6.87
C ILE A 207 -5.33 -14.23 8.10
#